data_1de7d4d5241f44fb9488d26907ca2821
#
_entry.id   1de7d4d5241f44fb9488d26907ca2821
#
_cell.length_a   1.000
_cell.length_b   1.000
_cell.length_c   1.000
_cell.angle_alpha   90.00
_cell.angle_beta   90.00
_cell.angle_gamma   90.00
#
_symmetry.space_group_name_H-M   'P 1'
#
loop_
_entity.id
_entity.type
_entity.pdbx_description
1 polymer ?
#
loop_
_entity_poly.entity_id
_entity_poly.type
_entity_poly.pdbx_seq_one_letter_code
_entity_poly.pdbx_strand_id
1 'polypeptide(L)'
;MAEILERSGYLVKVRVEVPADRVKASYEALLKDLASRVRVPGFRPGKAPLKVVEARLGREALLQDLKERLVEETYPEAVRELGLSPVAARVVEQDLSEGEGFRYVAEVENYPGFADVIQGPWLME
;
A
#
# COMPACT_ATOMS: atom_id res chain seq x y z
N MET A 1 7.99 6.42 4.86
CA MET A 1 9.03 7.26 4.30
C MET A 1 9.22 6.95 2.82
N ALA A 2 9.25 7.96 1.98
CA ALA A 2 9.26 7.79 0.53
C ALA A 2 10.38 8.60 -0.11
N GLU A 3 10.96 8.08 -1.20
CA GLU A 3 11.96 8.81 -1.95
C GLU A 3 11.84 8.52 -3.45
N ILE A 4 12.24 9.48 -4.25
CA ILE A 4 12.29 9.33 -5.70
C ILE A 4 13.63 8.69 -6.05
N LEU A 5 13.59 7.53 -6.72
CA LEU A 5 14.78 6.83 -7.14
C LEU A 5 15.26 7.29 -8.52
N GLU A 6 14.33 7.58 -9.41
CA GLU A 6 14.65 7.86 -10.79
C GLU A 6 13.51 8.61 -11.46
N ARG A 7 13.88 9.50 -12.38
CA ARG A 7 12.91 10.19 -13.23
C ARG A 7 13.30 9.97 -14.68
N SER A 8 12.34 9.62 -15.51
CA SER A 8 12.54 9.45 -16.94
C SER A 8 11.30 9.95 -17.67
N GLY A 9 11.36 11.17 -18.19
CA GLY A 9 10.18 11.81 -18.78
C GLY A 9 9.09 11.98 -17.77
N TYR A 10 7.94 11.37 -18.02
CA TYR A 10 6.80 11.41 -17.12
C TYR A 10 6.79 10.26 -16.12
N LEU A 11 7.74 9.34 -16.24
CA LEU A 11 7.83 8.21 -15.33
C LEU A 11 8.73 8.53 -14.15
N VAL A 12 8.26 8.23 -12.96
CA VAL A 12 9.00 8.44 -11.74
C VAL A 12 8.98 7.14 -10.95
N LYS A 13 10.17 6.65 -10.59
CA LYS A 13 10.26 5.50 -9.69
C LYS A 13 10.35 6.00 -8.28
N VAL A 14 9.45 5.51 -7.45
CA VAL A 14 9.34 5.91 -6.05
C VAL A 14 9.52 4.70 -5.17
N ARG A 15 10.40 4.80 -4.19
CA ARG A 15 10.54 3.75 -3.17
C ARG A 15 9.83 4.22 -1.91
N VAL A 16 9.01 3.35 -1.36
CA VAL A 16 8.30 3.61 -0.11
C VAL A 16 8.75 2.58 0.92
N GLU A 17 9.15 3.05 2.08
CA GLU A 17 9.55 2.19 3.19
C GLU A 17 8.52 2.34 4.31
N VAL A 18 8.00 1.21 4.75
CA VAL A 18 7.02 1.14 5.83
C VAL A 18 7.71 0.48 7.03
N PRO A 19 7.78 1.15 8.18
CA PRO A 19 8.49 0.58 9.33
C PRO A 19 7.79 -0.66 9.87
N ALA A 20 8.56 -1.50 10.54
CA ALA A 20 8.09 -2.79 11.05
C ALA A 20 6.90 -2.66 12.02
N ASP A 21 6.88 -1.64 12.85
CA ASP A 21 5.78 -1.42 13.79
C ASP A 21 4.46 -1.11 13.07
N ARG A 22 4.53 -0.38 11.97
CA ARG A 22 3.35 -0.09 11.16
C ARG A 22 2.87 -1.35 10.42
N VAL A 23 3.80 -2.15 9.93
CA VAL A 23 3.48 -3.44 9.30
C VAL A 23 2.74 -4.34 10.30
N LYS A 24 3.25 -4.43 11.52
CA LYS A 24 2.63 -5.22 12.58
C LYS A 24 1.24 -4.73 12.92
N ALA A 25 1.07 -3.42 13.06
CA ALA A 25 -0.24 -2.84 13.36
C ALA A 25 -1.24 -3.10 12.25
N SER A 26 -0.81 -2.98 10.99
CA SER A 26 -1.67 -3.28 9.84
C SER A 26 -2.04 -4.76 9.76
N TYR A 27 -1.10 -5.64 10.11
CA TYR A 27 -1.37 -7.07 10.13
C TYR A 27 -2.41 -7.42 11.18
N GLU A 28 -2.28 -6.87 12.38
CA GLU A 28 -3.24 -7.09 13.44
C GLU A 28 -4.62 -6.55 13.07
N ALA A 29 -4.67 -5.38 12.45
CA ALA A 29 -5.93 -4.79 11.98
C ALA A 29 -6.57 -5.66 10.89
N LEU A 30 -5.75 -6.19 9.99
CA LEU A 30 -6.23 -7.09 8.94
C LEU A 30 -6.84 -8.36 9.54
N LEU A 31 -6.15 -8.97 10.51
CA LEU A 31 -6.66 -10.17 11.17
C LEU A 31 -7.99 -9.91 11.90
N LYS A 32 -8.09 -8.79 12.57
CA LYS A 32 -9.34 -8.42 13.28
C LYS A 32 -10.48 -8.21 12.29
N ASP A 33 -10.20 -7.55 11.18
CA ASP A 33 -11.18 -7.31 10.15
C ASP A 33 -11.67 -8.62 9.53
N LEU A 34 -10.74 -9.51 9.19
CA LEU A 34 -11.07 -10.82 8.64
C LEU A 34 -11.77 -11.71 9.65
N ALA A 35 -11.38 -11.64 10.93
CA ALA A 35 -12.02 -12.41 11.99
C ALA A 35 -13.51 -12.10 12.11
N SER A 36 -13.91 -10.86 11.83
CA SER A 36 -15.32 -10.47 11.87
C SER A 36 -16.11 -11.00 10.67
N ARG A 37 -15.44 -11.37 9.58
CA ARG A 37 -16.07 -11.81 8.34
C ARG A 37 -15.96 -13.32 8.09
N VAL A 38 -14.88 -13.91 8.56
CA VAL A 38 -14.61 -15.34 8.33
C VAL A 38 -15.36 -16.18 9.34
N ARG A 39 -16.02 -17.20 8.83
CA ARG A 39 -16.73 -18.15 9.69
C ARG A 39 -15.77 -19.29 10.07
N VAL A 40 -15.49 -19.40 11.35
CA VAL A 40 -14.65 -20.47 11.89
C VAL A 40 -15.55 -21.44 12.65
N PRO A 41 -15.59 -22.74 12.26
CA PRO A 41 -16.39 -23.72 12.97
C PRO A 41 -16.06 -23.76 14.46
N GLY A 42 -17.08 -23.82 15.28
CA GLY A 42 -16.90 -23.85 16.74
C GLY A 42 -16.84 -22.51 17.43
N PHE A 43 -16.80 -21.42 16.65
CA PHE A 43 -16.75 -20.07 17.19
C PHE A 43 -17.85 -19.20 16.60
N ARG A 44 -18.29 -18.23 17.37
CA ARG A 44 -19.23 -17.22 16.87
C ARG A 44 -18.46 -16.25 15.97
N PRO A 45 -19.11 -15.62 14.97
CA PRO A 45 -18.45 -14.61 14.14
C PRO A 45 -17.80 -13.53 15.00
N GLY A 46 -16.53 -13.25 14.73
CA GLY A 46 -15.75 -12.26 15.45
C GLY A 46 -15.19 -12.73 16.79
N LYS A 47 -15.46 -13.98 17.19
CA LYS A 47 -15.02 -14.50 18.49
C LYS A 47 -13.87 -15.50 18.41
N ALA A 48 -13.49 -15.92 17.22
CA ALA A 48 -12.35 -16.81 17.04
C ALA A 48 -11.04 -16.09 17.41
N PRO A 49 -10.13 -16.75 18.14
CA PRO A 49 -8.81 -16.16 18.38
C PRO A 49 -8.09 -15.85 17.08
N LEU A 50 -7.29 -14.79 17.07
CA LEU A 50 -6.60 -14.37 15.84
C LEU A 50 -5.69 -15.46 15.26
N LYS A 51 -5.06 -16.26 16.12
CA LYS A 51 -4.24 -17.38 15.66
C LYS A 51 -5.04 -18.44 14.91
N VAL A 52 -6.28 -18.67 15.33
CA VAL A 52 -7.18 -19.62 14.68
C VAL A 52 -7.58 -19.08 13.30
N VAL A 53 -7.90 -17.79 13.24
CA VAL A 53 -8.23 -17.13 11.97
C VAL A 53 -7.03 -17.18 11.03
N GLU A 54 -5.84 -16.90 11.50
CA GLU A 54 -4.61 -16.96 10.73
C GLU A 54 -4.38 -18.36 10.15
N ALA A 55 -4.54 -19.39 10.98
CA ALA A 55 -4.38 -20.77 10.53
C ALA A 55 -5.44 -21.17 9.49
N ARG A 56 -6.65 -20.67 9.64
CA ARG A 56 -7.76 -20.96 8.73
C ARG A 56 -7.53 -20.36 7.35
N LEU A 57 -7.03 -19.12 7.30
CA LEU A 57 -6.85 -18.38 6.05
C LEU A 57 -5.54 -18.72 5.35
N GLY A 58 -4.52 -19.10 6.11
CA GLY A 58 -3.19 -19.37 5.57
C GLY A 58 -2.33 -18.14 5.53
N ARG A 59 -1.07 -18.32 5.92
CA ARG A 59 -0.13 -17.20 6.03
C ARG A 59 0.17 -16.52 4.69
N GLU A 60 0.28 -17.29 3.61
CA GLU A 60 0.59 -16.71 2.30
C GLU A 60 -0.51 -15.78 1.81
N ALA A 61 -1.76 -16.19 1.96
CA ALA A 61 -2.90 -15.35 1.58
C ALA A 61 -2.94 -14.09 2.42
N LEU A 62 -2.69 -14.21 3.72
CA LEU A 62 -2.67 -13.07 4.63
C LEU A 62 -1.55 -12.09 4.30
N LEU A 63 -0.37 -12.59 3.98
CA LEU A 63 0.75 -11.73 3.62
C LEU A 63 0.50 -11.01 2.31
N GLN A 64 -0.15 -11.66 1.35
CA GLN A 64 -0.51 -11.02 0.10
C GLN A 64 -1.51 -9.87 0.32
N ASP A 65 -2.54 -10.13 1.11
CA ASP A 65 -3.53 -9.11 1.47
C ASP A 65 -2.89 -7.97 2.25
N LEU A 66 -1.95 -8.28 3.14
CA LEU A 66 -1.23 -7.29 3.91
C LEU A 66 -0.42 -6.35 3.02
N LYS A 67 0.28 -6.90 2.04
CA LYS A 67 1.05 -6.09 1.09
C LYS A 67 0.15 -5.12 0.33
N GLU A 68 -0.97 -5.61 -0.17
CA GLU A 68 -1.93 -4.77 -0.89
C GLU A 68 -2.47 -3.67 0.01
N ARG A 69 -2.82 -4.01 1.24
CA ARG A 69 -3.33 -3.05 2.22
C ARG A 69 -2.30 -1.98 2.55
N LEU A 70 -1.04 -2.38 2.73
CA LEU A 70 0.03 -1.43 3.03
C LEU A 70 0.28 -0.47 1.88
N VAL A 71 0.25 -0.97 0.65
CA VAL A 71 0.38 -0.11 -0.53
C VAL A 71 -0.77 0.89 -0.59
N GLU A 72 -2.00 0.42 -0.42
CA GLU A 72 -3.18 1.29 -0.45
C GLU A 72 -3.15 2.38 0.62
N GLU A 73 -2.64 2.06 1.80
CA GLU A 73 -2.54 3.02 2.90
C GLU A 73 -1.40 4.02 2.71
N THR A 74 -0.26 3.56 2.22
CA THR A 74 0.95 4.38 2.17
C THR A 74 1.18 5.11 0.86
N TYR A 75 0.66 4.61 -0.24
CA TYR A 75 0.85 5.24 -1.53
C TYR A 75 0.31 6.69 -1.58
N PRO A 76 -0.91 6.98 -1.12
CA PRO A 76 -1.39 8.35 -1.08
C PRO A 76 -0.53 9.27 -0.21
N GLU A 77 -0.01 8.73 0.89
CA GLU A 77 0.89 9.48 1.77
C GLU A 77 2.20 9.82 1.08
N ALA A 78 2.75 8.83 0.36
CA ALA A 78 4.00 9.00 -0.37
C ALA A 78 3.88 10.04 -1.48
N VAL A 79 2.81 9.98 -2.24
CA VAL A 79 2.52 10.92 -3.32
C VAL A 79 2.43 12.34 -2.77
N ARG A 80 1.76 12.50 -1.64
CA ARG A 80 1.61 13.79 -0.98
C ARG A 80 2.95 14.31 -0.46
N GLU A 81 3.70 13.43 0.18
CA GLU A 81 5.03 13.77 0.73
C GLU A 81 5.99 14.24 -0.37
N LEU A 82 5.94 13.60 -1.52
CA LEU A 82 6.84 13.91 -2.64
C LEU A 82 6.32 15.00 -3.57
N GLY A 83 5.10 15.47 -3.34
CA GLY A 83 4.51 16.52 -4.16
C GLY A 83 4.21 16.08 -5.59
N LEU A 84 3.86 14.80 -5.77
CA LEU A 84 3.57 14.26 -7.09
C LEU A 84 2.09 14.42 -7.44
N SER A 85 1.82 14.48 -8.75
CA SER A 85 0.46 14.52 -9.29
C SER A 85 0.28 13.32 -10.22
N PRO A 86 0.14 12.12 -9.66
CA PRO A 86 0.11 10.90 -10.47
C PRO A 86 -1.21 10.74 -11.20
N VAL A 87 -1.13 10.22 -12.42
CA VAL A 87 -2.32 9.83 -13.18
C VAL A 87 -2.46 8.32 -13.25
N ALA A 88 -1.38 7.59 -13.04
CA ALA A 88 -1.35 6.13 -12.98
C ALA A 88 -0.11 5.67 -12.24
N ALA A 89 -0.18 4.49 -11.66
CA ALA A 89 0.96 3.91 -10.97
C ALA A 89 0.82 2.39 -10.93
N ARG A 90 1.97 1.72 -10.86
CA ARG A 90 2.00 0.28 -10.62
C ARG A 90 3.18 -0.07 -9.72
N VAL A 91 3.00 -1.06 -8.89
CA VAL A 91 4.07 -1.56 -8.04
C VAL A 91 4.92 -2.54 -8.85
N VAL A 92 6.21 -2.28 -8.94
CA VAL A 92 7.13 -3.11 -9.73
C VAL A 92 8.02 -3.99 -8.87
N GLU A 93 8.22 -3.64 -7.61
CA GLU A 93 8.99 -4.43 -6.65
C GLU A 93 8.34 -4.37 -5.29
N GLN A 94 8.38 -5.48 -4.55
CA GLN A 94 7.88 -5.55 -3.18
C GLN A 94 8.79 -6.45 -2.38
N ASP A 95 9.08 -6.05 -1.14
CA ASP A 95 9.86 -6.84 -0.21
C ASP A 95 9.31 -6.67 1.20
N LEU A 96 8.76 -7.74 1.73
CA LEU A 96 8.24 -7.79 3.08
C LEU A 96 9.13 -8.69 3.92
N SER A 97 9.89 -8.10 4.82
CA SER A 97 10.82 -8.82 5.70
C SER A 97 10.32 -8.76 7.14
N GLU A 98 10.20 -9.92 7.79
CA GLU A 98 9.79 -9.97 9.18
C GLU A 98 10.77 -9.16 10.04
N GLY A 99 10.21 -8.26 10.85
CA GLY A 99 11.00 -7.44 11.76
C GLY A 99 11.69 -6.25 11.12
N GLU A 100 11.78 -6.17 9.81
CA GLU A 100 12.43 -5.06 9.12
C GLU A 100 11.48 -4.10 8.43
N GLY A 101 10.24 -4.52 8.24
CA GLY A 101 9.24 -3.71 7.60
C GLY A 101 8.97 -4.13 6.16
N PHE A 102 8.30 -3.25 5.44
CA PHE A 102 7.90 -3.48 4.07
C PHE A 102 8.45 -2.38 3.19
N ARG A 103 9.00 -2.76 2.04
CA ARG A 103 9.46 -1.80 1.04
C ARG A 103 8.83 -2.14 -0.29
N TYR A 104 8.47 -1.14 -1.04
CA TYR A 104 8.03 -1.35 -2.41
C TYR A 104 8.50 -0.20 -3.29
N VAL A 105 8.61 -0.51 -4.58
CA VAL A 105 8.94 0.47 -5.60
C VAL A 105 7.75 0.57 -6.54
N ALA A 106 7.25 1.77 -6.73
CA ALA A 106 6.17 2.05 -7.65
C ALA A 106 6.70 2.86 -8.83
N GLU A 107 6.25 2.51 -10.01
CA GLU A 107 6.50 3.29 -11.21
C GLU A 107 5.26 4.15 -11.43
N VAL A 108 5.46 5.45 -11.37
CA VAL A 108 4.37 6.43 -11.35
C VAL A 108 4.41 7.26 -12.62
N GLU A 109 3.29 7.33 -13.32
CA GLU A 109 3.13 8.30 -14.40
C GLU A 109 2.75 9.62 -13.77
N ASN A 110 3.70 10.52 -13.70
CA ASN A 110 3.52 11.80 -13.06
C ASN A 110 3.63 12.91 -14.08
N TYR A 111 2.58 13.71 -14.18
CA TYR A 111 2.57 14.87 -15.06
C TYR A 111 2.62 16.10 -14.17
N PRO A 112 3.82 16.65 -13.91
CA PRO A 112 3.97 17.82 -13.05
C PRO A 112 3.09 18.95 -13.53
N GLY A 113 2.35 19.57 -12.61
CA GLY A 113 1.45 20.64 -12.96
C GLY A 113 0.24 20.21 -13.75
N PHE A 114 -0.18 18.95 -13.60
CA PHE A 114 -1.36 18.45 -14.29
C PHE A 114 -2.58 19.34 -14.10
N ALA A 115 -2.81 19.80 -12.87
CA ALA A 115 -3.91 20.72 -12.60
C ALA A 115 -3.71 22.06 -13.31
N ASP A 116 -2.47 22.53 -13.37
CA ASP A 116 -2.15 23.78 -14.07
C ASP A 116 -2.29 23.60 -15.58
N VAL A 117 -1.95 22.43 -16.10
CA VAL A 117 -2.15 22.11 -17.51
C VAL A 117 -3.63 22.18 -17.86
N ILE A 118 -4.50 21.62 -17.01
CA ILE A 118 -5.93 21.65 -17.23
C ILE A 118 -6.49 23.06 -17.10
N GLN A 119 -5.96 23.86 -16.19
CA GLN A 119 -6.41 25.22 -15.91
C GLN A 119 -5.57 26.30 -16.58
N GLY A 120 -4.56 25.87 -17.30
CA GLY A 120 -3.61 26.79 -17.90
C GLY A 120 -4.13 27.46 -19.16
N PRO A 121 -3.36 28.43 -19.67
CA PRO A 121 -3.76 29.20 -20.87
C PRO A 121 -4.00 28.36 -22.10
N TRP A 122 -3.35 27.20 -22.22
CA TRP A 122 -3.48 26.37 -23.42
C TRP A 122 -4.90 25.86 -23.64
N LEU A 123 -5.70 25.77 -22.57
CA LEU A 123 -7.10 25.39 -22.69
C LEU A 123 -7.95 26.50 -23.26
N MET A 124 -7.45 27.71 -23.25
CA MET A 124 -8.17 28.90 -23.73
C MET A 124 -7.86 29.22 -25.16
N GLU A 125 -6.97 28.49 -25.77
CA GLU A 125 -6.62 28.64 -27.15
C GLU A 125 -7.59 27.87 -28.04
#